data_31b443f1175b414cbc34279f8c5601f3
#
_entry.id   31b443f1175b414cbc34279f8c5601f3
#
_cell.length_a   1.000
_cell.length_b   1.000
_cell.length_c   1.000
_cell.angle_alpha   90.00
_cell.angle_beta   90.00
_cell.angle_gamma   90.00
#
_symmetry.space_group_name_H-M   'P 1'
#
loop_
_entity.id
_entity.type
_entity.pdbx_description
1 polymer ?
#
loop_
_entity_poly.entity_id
_entity_poly.type
_entity_poly.pdbx_seq_one_letter_code
_entity_poly.pdbx_strand_id
1 'polypeptide(L)'
;MEGLNKYQAYPEYRDSGVEWIDAIPFHWEVLPTFSLCEASTKKNIDGAENNVLSLSYGNIIPRDIETNFGLLPESFNTYQLVENGDIILRLTDLQNDKNSLRVGLVKQKGIITSAYLKLSSQGSMLSEYLYRLLHSYDTTKVFYGMGGGLRQSMKFEDFRRLPLLLPSKNEQGKIIDFLDHETAKIDNLIEKQQQLIELLKEKRQAVISHAVTKGLNPDVPMKDSGIEWLGEVPEHWLCTKLKYIVALTPRKSLINYKFNDKCAFIPMEKLKRNSLITDMRKFIREVINGYTYFEDNDLLLAKVTPCFENKNIAVAKGLLNGMGFGSTEIYVLRPTENVRAYYLLYRLLEDNFILAATGAMTGAGGLKRVPSDFLLNYPVAIPPKSEMDEIVNYLNEQEARYDVIENNTSLAIHLLQERRTALISAAVTGKIDLRNWTAPIPEAETPTEASA
;
A
#
# COMPACT_ATOMS: atom_id res chain seq x y z
N MET A 1 9.81 13.68 -18.18
CA MET A 1 10.94 14.65 -18.35
C MET A 1 10.50 16.11 -18.30
N GLU A 2 9.23 16.46 -18.43
CA GLU A 2 8.74 17.86 -18.38
C GLU A 2 9.00 18.61 -17.07
N GLY A 3 9.11 17.93 -15.95
CA GLY A 3 9.33 18.56 -14.63
C GLY A 3 10.76 19.07 -14.34
N LEU A 4 11.73 18.74 -15.18
CA LEU A 4 13.13 19.16 -15.03
C LEU A 4 13.46 20.45 -15.82
N ASN A 5 12.59 20.86 -16.72
CA ASN A 5 12.80 22.04 -17.60
C ASN A 5 12.92 23.39 -16.86
N LYS A 6 12.61 23.42 -15.56
CA LYS A 6 12.79 24.63 -14.72
C LYS A 6 14.23 24.82 -14.22
N TYR A 7 15.09 23.81 -14.36
CA TYR A 7 16.48 23.86 -13.91
C TYR A 7 17.42 24.10 -15.08
N GLN A 8 18.47 24.84 -14.84
CA GLN A 8 19.50 25.12 -15.87
C GLN A 8 20.43 23.91 -16.04
N ALA A 9 20.86 23.67 -17.27
CA ALA A 9 21.92 22.71 -17.58
C ALA A 9 23.29 23.38 -17.43
N TYR A 10 24.34 22.57 -17.30
CA TYR A 10 25.71 23.09 -17.36
C TYR A 10 26.02 23.62 -18.77
N PRO A 11 26.92 24.59 -18.88
CA PRO A 11 27.26 25.16 -20.18
C PRO A 11 27.98 24.21 -21.12
N GLU A 12 28.77 23.27 -20.56
CA GLU A 12 29.59 22.34 -21.33
C GLU A 12 29.53 20.94 -20.74
N TYR A 13 29.42 19.95 -21.63
CA TYR A 13 29.42 18.53 -21.31
C TYR A 13 30.49 17.78 -22.08
N ARG A 14 30.90 16.64 -21.56
CA ARG A 14 31.73 15.64 -22.24
C ARG A 14 31.13 14.24 -22.07
N ASP A 15 31.48 13.33 -22.94
CA ASP A 15 31.18 11.90 -22.77
C ASP A 15 31.68 11.42 -21.40
N SER A 16 30.84 10.73 -20.68
CA SER A 16 31.20 10.18 -19.36
C SER A 16 32.15 8.97 -19.48
N GLY A 17 32.12 8.25 -20.58
CA GLY A 17 32.75 6.93 -20.73
C GLY A 17 32.10 5.84 -19.88
N VAL A 18 30.90 6.08 -19.33
CA VAL A 18 30.14 5.15 -18.48
C VAL A 18 28.89 4.71 -19.20
N GLU A 19 28.70 3.40 -19.39
CA GLU A 19 27.65 2.79 -20.23
C GLU A 19 26.22 3.31 -19.93
N TRP A 20 25.90 3.57 -18.65
CA TRP A 20 24.57 4.02 -18.20
C TRP A 20 24.47 5.52 -17.98
N ILE A 21 25.50 6.30 -18.35
CA ILE A 21 25.53 7.77 -18.23
C ILE A 21 26.11 8.34 -19.52
N ASP A 22 25.27 9.01 -20.31
CA ASP A 22 25.69 9.52 -21.61
C ASP A 22 26.76 10.63 -21.48
N ALA A 23 26.44 11.72 -20.80
CA ALA A 23 27.30 12.88 -20.67
C ALA A 23 27.30 13.42 -19.24
N ILE A 24 28.43 14.02 -18.87
CA ILE A 24 28.64 14.71 -17.57
C ILE A 24 29.18 16.11 -17.80
N PRO A 25 29.05 17.04 -16.85
CA PRO A 25 29.70 18.34 -16.91
C PRO A 25 31.18 18.23 -17.20
N PHE A 26 31.72 19.07 -18.09
CA PHE A 26 33.08 18.96 -18.59
C PHE A 26 34.14 18.87 -17.48
N HIS A 27 33.95 19.61 -16.38
CA HIS A 27 34.88 19.70 -15.24
C HIS A 27 34.71 18.57 -14.19
N TRP A 28 33.72 17.67 -14.33
CA TRP A 28 33.58 16.55 -13.42
C TRP A 28 34.57 15.43 -13.79
N GLU A 29 35.02 14.71 -12.75
CA GLU A 29 35.86 13.53 -12.93
C GLU A 29 35.04 12.24 -12.81
N VAL A 30 35.54 11.17 -13.44
CA VAL A 30 35.01 9.80 -13.29
C VAL A 30 36.14 8.96 -12.73
N LEU A 31 35.96 8.45 -11.54
CA LEU A 31 36.98 7.68 -10.82
C LEU A 31 36.40 6.35 -10.33
N PRO A 32 37.23 5.29 -10.24
CA PRO A 32 36.78 4.01 -9.74
C PRO A 32 36.52 4.05 -8.23
N THR A 33 35.56 3.25 -7.76
CA THR A 33 35.17 3.21 -6.34
C THR A 33 36.34 3.06 -5.38
N PHE A 34 37.34 2.23 -5.70
CA PHE A 34 38.47 1.98 -4.81
C PHE A 34 39.37 3.22 -4.57
N SER A 35 39.29 4.24 -5.41
CA SER A 35 40.06 5.49 -5.23
C SER A 35 39.33 6.52 -4.35
N LEU A 36 38.01 6.35 -4.14
CA LEU A 36 37.14 7.30 -3.42
C LEU A 36 36.53 6.70 -2.17
N CYS A 37 36.62 5.37 -2.02
CA CYS A 37 35.96 4.64 -0.93
C CYS A 37 36.86 3.52 -0.41
N GLU A 38 36.77 3.28 0.87
CA GLU A 38 37.37 2.11 1.55
C GLU A 38 36.24 1.12 1.90
N ALA A 39 36.50 -0.16 1.61
CA ALA A 39 35.68 -1.25 2.10
C ALA A 39 36.37 -1.89 3.29
N SER A 40 35.85 -1.71 4.47
CA SER A 40 36.40 -2.33 5.69
C SER A 40 35.33 -3.10 6.45
N THR A 41 35.70 -4.24 7.01
CA THR A 41 34.85 -5.09 7.84
C THR A 41 35.42 -5.20 9.24
N LYS A 42 35.29 -4.18 10.08
CA LYS A 42 35.63 -4.26 11.49
C LYS A 42 34.50 -4.95 12.23
N LYS A 43 34.74 -6.15 12.75
CA LYS A 43 33.75 -6.95 13.48
C LYS A 43 33.56 -6.48 14.92
N ASN A 44 32.39 -6.71 15.47
CA ASN A 44 32.04 -6.48 16.88
C ASN A 44 32.54 -7.63 17.79
N ILE A 45 33.83 -7.95 17.70
CA ILE A 45 34.41 -9.17 18.34
C ILE A 45 34.17 -9.20 19.85
N ASP A 46 34.27 -8.04 20.50
CA ASP A 46 34.11 -7.91 21.96
C ASP A 46 32.66 -7.83 22.40
N GLY A 47 31.70 -7.81 21.46
CA GLY A 47 30.27 -7.64 21.75
C GLY A 47 29.91 -6.30 22.44
N ALA A 48 30.82 -5.31 22.34
CA ALA A 48 30.68 -4.04 23.05
C ALA A 48 29.59 -3.13 22.46
N GLU A 49 29.27 -3.27 21.19
CA GLU A 49 28.21 -2.50 20.53
C GLU A 49 26.93 -3.34 20.44
N ASN A 50 25.83 -2.79 20.97
CA ASN A 50 24.53 -3.47 21.05
C ASN A 50 23.44 -2.85 20.17
N ASN A 51 23.71 -1.70 19.55
CA ASN A 51 22.76 -1.05 18.66
C ASN A 51 22.69 -1.79 17.32
N VAL A 52 21.79 -2.75 17.20
CA VAL A 52 21.61 -3.55 15.99
C VAL A 52 20.84 -2.73 14.94
N LEU A 53 21.43 -2.57 13.77
CA LEU A 53 20.87 -1.85 12.64
C LEU A 53 20.47 -2.81 11.51
N SER A 54 19.47 -2.39 10.73
CA SER A 54 19.02 -3.11 9.54
C SER A 54 18.80 -2.16 8.36
N LEU A 55 19.02 -2.65 7.14
CA LEU A 55 18.66 -1.95 5.91
C LEU A 55 17.21 -2.29 5.55
N SER A 56 16.34 -1.30 5.64
CA SER A 56 14.92 -1.42 5.35
C SER A 56 14.51 -0.31 4.37
N TYR A 57 14.05 -0.68 3.18
CA TYR A 57 13.59 0.26 2.13
C TYR A 57 14.57 1.42 1.88
N GLY A 58 15.89 1.12 1.81
CA GLY A 58 16.93 2.13 1.56
C GLY A 58 17.32 2.97 2.78
N ASN A 59 16.77 2.69 3.96
CA ASN A 59 17.10 3.35 5.22
C ASN A 59 17.82 2.40 6.17
N ILE A 60 18.79 2.94 6.92
CA ILE A 60 19.40 2.22 8.04
C ILE A 60 18.67 2.60 9.32
N ILE A 61 17.97 1.63 9.90
CA ILE A 61 17.13 1.82 11.08
C ILE A 61 17.53 0.85 12.20
N PRO A 62 17.34 1.25 13.49
CA PRO A 62 17.47 0.32 14.60
C PRO A 62 16.52 -0.87 14.43
N ARG A 63 17.02 -2.06 14.78
CA ARG A 63 16.22 -3.28 14.78
C ARG A 63 15.85 -3.62 16.22
N ASP A 64 14.55 -3.76 16.46
CA ASP A 64 14.07 -4.32 17.71
C ASP A 64 14.43 -5.82 17.78
N ILE A 65 15.24 -6.20 18.75
CA ILE A 65 15.69 -7.57 18.99
C ILE A 65 14.76 -8.37 19.91
N GLU A 66 13.82 -7.70 20.58
CA GLU A 66 12.82 -8.36 21.46
C GLU A 66 11.64 -8.90 20.65
N THR A 67 11.35 -8.32 19.50
CA THR A 67 10.31 -8.85 18.61
C THR A 67 10.87 -9.98 17.75
N ASN A 68 10.35 -11.20 17.94
CA ASN A 68 10.73 -12.44 17.25
C ASN A 68 10.43 -12.45 15.72
N PHE A 69 10.56 -11.33 15.03
CA PHE A 69 10.41 -11.27 13.58
C PHE A 69 11.75 -11.49 12.87
N GLY A 70 11.95 -12.70 12.37
CA GLY A 70 13.11 -13.13 11.58
C GLY A 70 14.17 -13.87 12.40
N LEU A 71 15.06 -14.53 11.70
CA LEU A 71 16.18 -15.28 12.28
C LEU A 71 17.17 -14.29 12.93
N LEU A 72 17.22 -14.26 14.25
CA LEU A 72 18.29 -13.60 15.00
C LEU A 72 19.45 -14.57 15.14
N PRO A 73 20.70 -14.11 14.98
CA PRO A 73 21.87 -14.94 15.26
C PRO A 73 21.99 -15.18 16.78
N GLU A 74 22.62 -16.29 17.17
CA GLU A 74 22.94 -16.59 18.57
C GLU A 74 23.87 -15.54 19.20
N SER A 75 24.65 -14.84 18.38
CA SER A 75 25.58 -13.80 18.81
C SER A 75 25.79 -12.76 17.71
N PHE A 76 25.91 -11.49 18.09
CA PHE A 76 26.24 -10.38 17.20
C PHE A 76 27.74 -10.13 17.01
N ASN A 77 28.61 -11.01 17.50
CA ASN A 77 30.07 -10.86 17.38
C ASN A 77 30.55 -10.97 15.92
N THR A 78 29.77 -11.58 15.05
CA THR A 78 30.05 -11.68 13.62
C THR A 78 29.60 -10.45 12.82
N TYR A 79 28.79 -9.55 13.42
CA TYR A 79 28.33 -8.33 12.78
C TYR A 79 29.48 -7.33 12.64
N GLN A 80 29.37 -6.47 11.64
CA GLN A 80 30.34 -5.39 11.41
C GLN A 80 29.91 -4.10 12.10
N LEU A 81 30.89 -3.39 12.65
CA LEU A 81 30.72 -2.05 13.21
C LEU A 81 30.51 -1.03 12.08
N VAL A 82 29.55 -0.14 12.29
CA VAL A 82 29.25 0.95 11.36
C VAL A 82 29.17 2.26 12.11
N GLU A 83 29.55 3.35 11.44
CA GLU A 83 29.57 4.70 11.98
C GLU A 83 28.77 5.65 11.10
N ASN A 84 28.45 6.83 11.63
CA ASN A 84 27.76 7.87 10.85
C ASN A 84 28.56 8.21 9.58
N GLY A 85 27.90 8.22 8.43
CA GLY A 85 28.51 8.46 7.12
C GLY A 85 28.92 7.20 6.36
N ASP A 86 28.93 6.01 6.99
CA ASP A 86 29.13 4.77 6.27
C ASP A 86 27.93 4.46 5.33
N ILE A 87 28.22 3.85 4.20
CA ILE A 87 27.20 3.44 3.22
C ILE A 87 27.13 1.93 3.19
N ILE A 88 25.93 1.40 3.35
CA ILE A 88 25.64 -0.02 3.36
C ILE A 88 24.97 -0.43 2.06
N LEU A 89 25.51 -1.48 1.41
CA LEU A 89 24.96 -2.03 0.18
C LEU A 89 24.62 -3.51 0.38
N ARG A 90 23.36 -3.85 0.05
CA ARG A 90 22.91 -5.24 -0.03
C ARG A 90 23.06 -5.74 -1.46
N LEU A 91 24.21 -6.29 -1.80
CA LEU A 91 24.55 -6.76 -3.14
C LEU A 91 24.37 -8.28 -3.31
N THR A 92 23.36 -8.84 -2.64
CA THR A 92 23.00 -10.26 -2.68
C THR A 92 21.62 -10.43 -3.30
N ASP A 93 21.42 -11.56 -4.00
CA ASP A 93 20.12 -11.93 -4.59
C ASP A 93 19.55 -10.89 -5.57
N LEU A 94 20.43 -10.35 -6.41
CA LEU A 94 20.10 -9.28 -7.37
C LEU A 94 19.08 -9.73 -8.41
N GLN A 95 19.02 -11.02 -8.73
CA GLN A 95 18.15 -11.55 -9.77
C GLN A 95 16.68 -11.66 -9.32
N ASN A 96 16.45 -12.06 -8.08
CA ASN A 96 15.10 -12.39 -7.58
C ASN A 96 14.39 -11.19 -6.95
N ASP A 97 15.15 -10.27 -6.33
CA ASP A 97 14.60 -9.09 -5.67
C ASP A 97 14.97 -7.81 -6.44
N LYS A 98 14.12 -7.41 -7.36
CA LYS A 98 14.27 -6.19 -8.17
C LYS A 98 13.59 -4.95 -7.57
N ASN A 99 12.86 -5.11 -6.49
CA ASN A 99 12.03 -4.04 -5.90
C ASN A 99 12.68 -3.38 -4.68
N SER A 100 13.48 -4.12 -3.91
CA SER A 100 14.13 -3.57 -2.71
C SER A 100 15.16 -2.51 -3.05
N LEU A 101 15.19 -1.43 -2.27
CA LEU A 101 16.27 -0.46 -2.28
C LEU A 101 17.47 -1.04 -1.51
N ARG A 102 18.63 -1.02 -2.15
CA ARG A 102 19.82 -1.77 -1.73
C ARG A 102 20.89 -0.92 -1.10
N VAL A 103 20.74 0.39 -1.13
CA VAL A 103 21.72 1.36 -0.64
C VAL A 103 21.15 2.13 0.53
N GLY A 104 21.88 2.18 1.66
CA GLY A 104 21.49 2.94 2.85
C GLY A 104 22.66 3.73 3.45
N LEU A 105 22.39 4.95 3.90
CA LEU A 105 23.33 5.79 4.64
C LEU A 105 23.18 5.55 6.14
N VAL A 106 24.27 5.26 6.82
CA VAL A 106 24.32 5.12 8.28
C VAL A 106 24.30 6.51 8.91
N LYS A 107 23.33 6.75 9.81
CA LYS A 107 23.15 8.01 10.53
C LYS A 107 23.54 7.95 12.00
N GLN A 108 23.83 6.76 12.50
CA GLN A 108 24.20 6.53 13.91
C GLN A 108 25.14 5.33 14.04
N LYS A 109 25.97 5.33 15.06
CA LYS A 109 26.82 4.20 15.37
C LYS A 109 26.02 2.95 15.71
N GLY A 110 26.49 1.78 15.28
CA GLY A 110 25.87 0.49 15.58
C GLY A 110 26.56 -0.68 14.90
N ILE A 111 25.84 -1.78 14.80
CA ILE A 111 26.29 -3.00 14.14
C ILE A 111 25.27 -3.45 13.09
N ILE A 112 25.76 -3.98 11.98
CA ILE A 112 24.94 -4.54 10.91
C ILE A 112 25.53 -5.86 10.42
N THR A 113 24.72 -6.71 9.78
CA THR A 113 25.18 -7.99 9.26
C THR A 113 26.39 -7.82 8.33
N SER A 114 27.40 -8.69 8.48
CA SER A 114 28.57 -8.71 7.60
C SER A 114 28.27 -9.27 6.19
N ALA A 115 27.03 -9.70 5.93
CA ALA A 115 26.59 -10.06 4.59
C ALA A 115 26.44 -8.84 3.65
N TYR A 116 26.38 -7.63 4.21
CA TYR A 116 26.29 -6.39 3.45
C TYR A 116 27.70 -5.79 3.25
N LEU A 117 27.89 -5.17 2.08
CA LEU A 117 29.10 -4.39 1.82
C LEU A 117 29.00 -3.04 2.53
N LYS A 118 30.02 -2.71 3.31
CA LYS A 118 30.20 -1.39 3.91
C LYS A 118 31.23 -0.60 3.10
N LEU A 119 30.89 0.63 2.75
CA LEU A 119 31.81 1.60 2.15
C LEU A 119 31.91 2.83 3.03
N SER A 120 33.13 3.27 3.31
CA SER A 120 33.44 4.56 3.93
C SER A 120 34.04 5.48 2.88
N SER A 121 33.50 6.69 2.72
CA SER A 121 34.03 7.67 1.75
C SER A 121 35.40 8.20 2.16
N GLN A 122 36.24 8.50 1.18
CA GLN A 122 37.59 9.00 1.39
C GLN A 122 37.90 10.23 0.52
N GLY A 123 38.90 10.99 0.95
CA GLY A 123 39.47 12.08 0.17
C GLY A 123 38.48 13.22 -0.12
N SER A 124 38.16 13.39 -1.38
CA SER A 124 37.26 14.46 -1.87
C SER A 124 35.79 14.06 -1.98
N MET A 125 35.44 12.79 -1.72
CA MET A 125 34.07 12.29 -1.78
C MET A 125 33.32 12.55 -0.47
N LEU A 126 32.18 13.21 -0.52
CA LEU A 126 31.26 13.36 0.63
C LEU A 126 30.35 12.13 0.75
N SER A 127 30.12 11.66 1.97
CA SER A 127 29.31 10.45 2.23
C SER A 127 27.87 10.59 1.73
N GLU A 128 27.24 11.73 1.99
CA GLU A 128 25.87 12.01 1.57
C GLU A 128 25.72 12.05 0.04
N TYR A 129 26.73 12.66 -0.66
CA TYR A 129 26.74 12.67 -2.13
C TYR A 129 26.93 11.26 -2.68
N LEU A 130 27.89 10.51 -2.15
CA LEU A 130 28.13 9.11 -2.52
C LEU A 130 26.86 8.24 -2.33
N TYR A 131 26.18 8.41 -1.20
CA TYR A 131 24.89 7.75 -0.96
C TYR A 131 23.87 8.07 -2.04
N ARG A 132 23.68 9.36 -2.39
CA ARG A 132 22.73 9.80 -3.40
C ARG A 132 23.09 9.27 -4.80
N LEU A 133 24.38 9.22 -5.14
CA LEU A 133 24.87 8.69 -6.41
C LEU A 133 24.62 7.18 -6.50
N LEU A 134 25.01 6.40 -5.47
CA LEU A 134 24.78 4.96 -5.43
C LEU A 134 23.31 4.59 -5.36
N HIS A 135 22.49 5.40 -4.66
CA HIS A 135 21.03 5.26 -4.67
C HIS A 135 20.45 5.48 -6.08
N SER A 136 20.95 6.46 -6.83
CA SER A 136 20.57 6.64 -8.24
C SER A 136 20.96 5.43 -9.09
N TYR A 137 22.13 4.85 -8.90
CA TYR A 137 22.55 3.64 -9.62
C TYR A 137 21.68 2.42 -9.28
N ASP A 138 21.23 2.30 -8.02
CA ASP A 138 20.31 1.24 -7.61
C ASP A 138 18.92 1.40 -8.26
N THR A 139 18.36 2.60 -8.23
CA THR A 139 17.03 2.89 -8.82
C THR A 139 17.02 2.79 -10.34
N THR A 140 18.14 3.10 -11.01
CA THR A 140 18.32 2.90 -12.46
C THR A 140 18.80 1.50 -12.83
N LYS A 141 18.88 0.58 -11.82
CA LYS A 141 19.17 -0.84 -12.03
C LYS A 141 20.59 -1.16 -12.52
N VAL A 142 21.56 -0.28 -12.32
CA VAL A 142 22.97 -0.49 -12.70
C VAL A 142 23.54 -1.79 -12.10
N PHE A 143 23.23 -2.07 -10.83
CA PHE A 143 23.77 -3.25 -10.14
C PHE A 143 23.24 -4.58 -10.68
N TYR A 144 22.11 -4.58 -11.36
CA TYR A 144 21.43 -5.80 -11.81
C TYR A 144 22.04 -6.45 -13.06
N GLY A 145 22.85 -5.71 -13.79
CA GLY A 145 23.68 -6.21 -14.90
C GLY A 145 25.06 -6.72 -14.46
N MET A 146 25.41 -6.51 -13.18
CA MET A 146 26.73 -6.83 -12.63
C MET A 146 26.64 -8.07 -11.71
N GLY A 147 27.78 -8.73 -11.48
CA GLY A 147 27.86 -9.88 -10.59
C GLY A 147 27.68 -11.23 -11.28
N GLY A 148 28.06 -12.31 -10.59
CA GLY A 148 28.06 -13.68 -11.10
C GLY A 148 27.38 -14.68 -10.16
N GLY A 149 27.19 -15.90 -10.66
CA GLY A 149 26.59 -17.02 -9.93
C GLY A 149 25.06 -17.09 -9.99
N LEU A 150 24.50 -18.19 -9.45
CA LEU A 150 23.07 -18.50 -9.50
C LEU A 150 22.14 -17.46 -8.83
N ARG A 151 22.68 -16.64 -7.91
CA ARG A 151 21.94 -15.60 -7.19
C ARG A 151 22.41 -14.18 -7.54
N GLN A 152 23.31 -14.02 -8.51
CA GLN A 152 23.91 -12.74 -8.87
C GLN A 152 24.26 -11.90 -7.62
N SER A 153 25.23 -12.37 -6.85
CA SER A 153 25.77 -11.62 -5.71
C SER A 153 27.09 -10.98 -6.11
N MET A 154 27.34 -9.76 -5.62
CA MET A 154 28.60 -9.05 -5.83
C MET A 154 29.37 -8.93 -4.53
N LYS A 155 30.68 -9.09 -4.62
CA LYS A 155 31.65 -8.76 -3.58
C LYS A 155 32.31 -7.41 -3.89
N PHE A 156 33.11 -6.90 -2.95
CA PHE A 156 33.83 -5.65 -3.18
C PHE A 156 34.75 -5.71 -4.41
N GLU A 157 35.39 -6.85 -4.69
CA GLU A 157 36.23 -7.00 -5.88
C GLU A 157 35.49 -6.79 -7.20
N ASP A 158 34.22 -7.16 -7.26
CA ASP A 158 33.36 -6.93 -8.42
C ASP A 158 32.92 -5.46 -8.50
N PHE A 159 32.74 -4.83 -7.34
CA PHE A 159 32.25 -3.47 -7.19
C PHE A 159 33.34 -2.41 -7.23
N ARG A 160 34.59 -2.74 -6.87
CA ARG A 160 35.69 -1.78 -6.68
C ARG A 160 36.02 -0.91 -7.90
N ARG A 161 35.70 -1.38 -9.10
CA ARG A 161 35.92 -0.65 -10.36
C ARG A 161 34.71 0.08 -10.88
N LEU A 162 33.57 0.04 -10.16
CA LEU A 162 32.39 0.82 -10.53
C LEU A 162 32.77 2.30 -10.64
N PRO A 163 32.49 2.94 -11.79
CA PRO A 163 32.80 4.36 -11.96
C PRO A 163 31.87 5.22 -11.12
N LEU A 164 32.46 6.15 -10.37
CA LEU A 164 31.77 7.16 -9.58
C LEU A 164 32.05 8.55 -10.17
N LEU A 165 31.02 9.38 -10.23
CA LEU A 165 31.11 10.77 -10.66
C LEU A 165 31.61 11.63 -9.50
N LEU A 166 32.59 12.47 -9.75
CA LEU A 166 33.20 13.33 -8.74
C LEU A 166 33.15 14.80 -9.15
N PRO A 167 32.12 15.55 -8.69
CA PRO A 167 32.16 17.02 -8.67
C PRO A 167 33.14 17.56 -7.61
N SER A 168 33.45 18.86 -7.65
CA SER A 168 34.16 19.51 -6.54
C SER A 168 33.39 19.36 -5.22
N LYS A 169 34.09 19.38 -4.07
CA LYS A 169 33.44 19.28 -2.73
C LYS A 169 32.36 20.33 -2.51
N ASN A 170 32.57 21.56 -2.98
CA ASN A 170 31.58 22.62 -2.88
C ASN A 170 30.31 22.28 -3.69
N GLU A 171 30.48 21.75 -4.88
CA GLU A 171 29.39 21.35 -5.75
C GLU A 171 28.63 20.14 -5.22
N GLN A 172 29.35 19.13 -4.66
CA GLN A 172 28.70 18.03 -3.93
C GLN A 172 27.81 18.54 -2.79
N GLY A 173 28.31 19.52 -1.99
CA GLY A 173 27.52 20.16 -0.93
C GLY A 173 26.26 20.84 -1.47
N LYS A 174 26.36 21.58 -2.58
CA LYS A 174 25.20 22.22 -3.23
C LYS A 174 24.18 21.19 -3.75
N ILE A 175 24.66 20.08 -4.29
CA ILE A 175 23.77 18.96 -4.74
C ILE A 175 23.06 18.35 -3.53
N ILE A 176 23.75 18.13 -2.42
CA ILE A 176 23.16 17.59 -1.18
C ILE A 176 22.08 18.55 -0.66
N ASP A 177 22.43 19.82 -0.45
CA ASP A 177 21.52 20.85 0.07
C ASP A 177 20.25 20.97 -0.79
N PHE A 178 20.41 20.98 -2.11
CA PHE A 178 19.31 21.00 -3.07
C PHE A 178 18.42 19.78 -2.96
N LEU A 179 19.03 18.59 -2.94
CA LEU A 179 18.28 17.33 -2.87
C LEU A 179 17.56 17.20 -1.53
N ASP A 180 18.18 17.57 -0.42
CA ASP A 180 17.54 17.51 0.90
C ASP A 180 16.32 18.44 0.94
N HIS A 181 16.46 19.66 0.39
CA HIS A 181 15.35 20.60 0.32
C HIS A 181 14.19 20.12 -0.57
N GLU A 182 14.48 19.71 -1.80
CA GLU A 182 13.44 19.31 -2.75
C GLU A 182 12.83 17.95 -2.43
N THR A 183 13.63 16.98 -1.93
CA THR A 183 13.08 15.68 -1.54
C THR A 183 12.22 15.79 -0.29
N ALA A 184 12.58 16.63 0.69
CA ALA A 184 11.75 16.88 1.87
C ALA A 184 10.37 17.44 1.50
N LYS A 185 10.30 18.35 0.52
CA LYS A 185 9.01 18.86 0.00
C LYS A 185 8.18 17.75 -0.63
N ILE A 186 8.81 16.91 -1.46
CA ILE A 186 8.12 15.81 -2.11
C ILE A 186 7.63 14.78 -1.08
N ASP A 187 8.48 14.44 -0.11
CA ASP A 187 8.15 13.48 0.94
C ASP A 187 6.97 13.99 1.82
N ASN A 188 6.95 15.29 2.17
CA ASN A 188 5.81 15.91 2.87
C ASN A 188 4.51 15.87 2.02
N LEU A 189 4.61 16.13 0.71
CA LEU A 189 3.44 16.01 -0.17
C LEU A 189 2.91 14.59 -0.23
N ILE A 190 3.79 13.58 -0.32
CA ILE A 190 3.41 12.16 -0.29
C ILE A 190 2.70 11.83 1.01
N GLU A 191 3.24 12.26 2.15
CA GLU A 191 2.64 12.04 3.46
C GLU A 191 1.23 12.65 3.54
N LYS A 192 1.06 13.89 3.09
CA LYS A 192 -0.26 14.56 3.06
C LYS A 192 -1.27 13.82 2.16
N GLN A 193 -0.82 13.29 1.01
CA GLN A 193 -1.68 12.50 0.14
C GLN A 193 -2.06 11.16 0.81
N GLN A 194 -1.16 10.52 1.53
CA GLN A 194 -1.47 9.30 2.30
C GLN A 194 -2.49 9.58 3.41
N GLN A 195 -2.31 10.67 4.16
CA GLN A 195 -3.28 11.12 5.17
C GLN A 195 -4.65 11.41 4.56
N LEU A 196 -4.69 12.01 3.37
CA LEU A 196 -5.94 12.24 2.65
C LEU A 196 -6.67 10.93 2.32
N ILE A 197 -5.95 9.89 1.89
CA ILE A 197 -6.55 8.57 1.63
C ILE A 197 -7.19 8.00 2.91
N GLU A 198 -6.51 8.08 4.05
CA GLU A 198 -7.08 7.58 5.32
C GLU A 198 -8.33 8.38 5.74
N LEU A 199 -8.29 9.70 5.65
CA LEU A 199 -9.46 10.55 5.94
C LEU A 199 -10.63 10.28 4.99
N LEU A 200 -10.36 9.99 3.72
CA LEU A 200 -11.41 9.61 2.76
C LEU A 200 -12.05 8.28 3.12
N LYS A 201 -11.29 7.29 3.60
CA LYS A 201 -11.83 6.01 4.08
C LYS A 201 -12.74 6.20 5.28
N GLU A 202 -12.31 6.99 6.27
CA GLU A 202 -13.12 7.32 7.45
C GLU A 202 -14.41 8.04 7.07
N LYS A 203 -14.30 9.07 6.21
CA LYS A 203 -15.46 9.83 5.73
C LYS A 203 -16.44 8.97 4.94
N ARG A 204 -15.93 8.10 4.04
CA ARG A 204 -16.73 7.12 3.30
C ARG A 204 -17.55 6.25 4.26
N GLN A 205 -16.92 5.74 5.30
CA GLN A 205 -17.60 4.90 6.29
C GLN A 205 -18.63 5.67 7.11
N ALA A 206 -18.33 6.90 7.50
CA ALA A 206 -19.27 7.76 8.22
C ALA A 206 -20.52 8.09 7.37
N VAL A 207 -20.33 8.37 6.07
CA VAL A 207 -21.44 8.64 5.12
C VAL A 207 -22.32 7.40 4.95
N ILE A 208 -21.73 6.21 4.79
CA ILE A 208 -22.49 4.96 4.72
C ILE A 208 -23.29 4.76 6.01
N SER A 209 -22.61 4.82 7.17
CA SER A 209 -23.24 4.61 8.47
C SER A 209 -24.40 5.57 8.70
N HIS A 210 -24.21 6.86 8.45
CA HIS A 210 -25.25 7.86 8.59
C HIS A 210 -26.47 7.55 7.70
N ALA A 211 -26.25 7.28 6.41
CA ALA A 211 -27.33 7.06 5.45
C ALA A 211 -28.16 5.81 5.80
N VAL A 212 -27.52 4.71 6.26
CA VAL A 212 -28.23 3.45 6.56
C VAL A 212 -28.75 3.35 7.99
N THR A 213 -28.51 4.36 8.85
CA THR A 213 -29.00 4.40 10.24
C THR A 213 -29.88 5.61 10.54
N LYS A 214 -29.65 6.74 9.87
CA LYS A 214 -30.36 8.01 10.10
C LYS A 214 -31.19 8.48 8.89
N GLY A 215 -30.97 7.88 7.72
CA GLY A 215 -31.57 8.33 6.47
C GLY A 215 -30.86 9.54 5.86
N LEU A 216 -31.49 10.14 4.85
CA LEU A 216 -30.92 11.30 4.15
C LEU A 216 -31.58 12.63 4.55
N ASN A 217 -32.77 12.59 5.16
CA ASN A 217 -33.46 13.77 5.60
C ASN A 217 -33.25 14.03 7.09
N PRO A 218 -32.55 15.10 7.49
CA PRO A 218 -32.26 15.41 8.88
C PRO A 218 -33.47 15.87 9.69
N ASP A 219 -34.57 16.26 9.03
CA ASP A 219 -35.75 16.86 9.67
C ASP A 219 -36.85 15.84 10.06
N VAL A 220 -36.58 14.53 9.83
CA VAL A 220 -37.54 13.49 10.20
C VAL A 220 -37.57 13.26 11.72
N PRO A 221 -38.76 13.00 12.30
CA PRO A 221 -38.83 12.58 13.70
C PRO A 221 -38.07 11.29 13.93
N MET A 222 -37.33 11.22 15.05
CA MET A 222 -36.54 10.09 15.44
C MET A 222 -37.17 9.33 16.58
N LYS A 223 -36.96 8.02 16.67
CA LYS A 223 -37.32 7.15 17.79
C LYS A 223 -36.14 6.33 18.27
N ASP A 224 -36.14 5.96 19.53
CA ASP A 224 -35.19 4.97 20.04
C ASP A 224 -35.42 3.63 19.33
N SER A 225 -34.35 3.08 18.77
CA SER A 225 -34.38 1.78 18.09
C SER A 225 -34.55 0.61 19.06
N GLY A 226 -34.31 0.79 20.35
CA GLY A 226 -34.18 -0.25 21.35
C GLY A 226 -32.90 -1.09 21.20
N ILE A 227 -31.94 -0.62 20.44
CA ILE A 227 -30.67 -1.29 20.16
C ILE A 227 -29.55 -0.32 20.51
N GLU A 228 -28.77 -0.65 21.59
CA GLU A 228 -27.77 0.24 22.19
C GLU A 228 -26.81 0.88 21.16
N TRP A 229 -26.21 0.07 20.28
CA TRP A 229 -25.22 0.54 19.32
C TRP A 229 -25.84 1.30 18.10
N LEU A 230 -27.15 1.14 17.84
CA LEU A 230 -27.85 1.80 16.75
C LEU A 230 -28.44 3.17 17.18
N GLY A 231 -28.79 3.29 18.45
CA GLY A 231 -29.37 4.49 19.04
C GLY A 231 -30.71 4.84 18.39
N GLU A 232 -30.92 6.12 18.06
CA GLU A 232 -32.15 6.58 17.42
C GLU A 232 -32.15 6.31 15.91
N VAL A 233 -33.33 6.03 15.36
CA VAL A 233 -33.61 5.85 13.93
C VAL A 233 -34.84 6.67 13.53
N PRO A 234 -35.08 6.99 12.24
CA PRO A 234 -36.31 7.62 11.80
C PRO A 234 -37.55 6.89 12.30
N GLU A 235 -38.54 7.59 12.80
CA GLU A 235 -39.72 7.02 13.47
C GLU A 235 -40.48 6.04 12.58
N HIS A 236 -40.52 6.31 11.29
CA HIS A 236 -41.23 5.49 10.28
C HIS A 236 -40.47 4.23 9.88
N TRP A 237 -39.17 4.05 10.28
CA TRP A 237 -38.41 2.87 9.96
C TRP A 237 -38.81 1.67 10.81
N LEU A 238 -38.73 0.47 10.21
CA LEU A 238 -38.99 -0.80 10.89
C LEU A 238 -37.70 -1.35 11.51
N CYS A 239 -37.62 -1.43 12.83
CA CYS A 239 -36.57 -2.18 13.53
C CYS A 239 -36.92 -3.67 13.55
N THR A 240 -36.05 -4.52 13.01
CA THR A 240 -36.28 -5.96 12.87
C THR A 240 -34.95 -6.72 12.92
N LYS A 241 -34.99 -8.04 12.68
CA LYS A 241 -33.79 -8.91 12.58
C LYS A 241 -33.64 -9.42 11.15
N LEU A 242 -32.39 -9.68 10.73
CA LEU A 242 -32.10 -10.19 9.39
C LEU A 242 -32.94 -11.41 9.01
N LYS A 243 -33.18 -12.34 9.93
CA LYS A 243 -33.95 -13.56 9.67
C LYS A 243 -35.39 -13.32 9.16
N TYR A 244 -35.96 -12.14 9.40
CA TYR A 244 -37.31 -11.80 8.94
C TYR A 244 -37.34 -11.13 7.56
N ILE A 245 -36.19 -10.74 7.05
CA ILE A 245 -36.07 -9.99 5.81
C ILE A 245 -35.18 -10.66 4.76
N VAL A 246 -34.49 -11.76 5.12
CA VAL A 246 -33.68 -12.53 4.17
C VAL A 246 -33.91 -14.03 4.35
N ALA A 247 -33.79 -14.78 3.26
CA ALA A 247 -33.58 -16.23 3.29
C ALA A 247 -32.08 -16.54 3.25
N LEU A 248 -31.58 -17.24 4.25
CA LEU A 248 -30.17 -17.65 4.30
C LEU A 248 -29.97 -18.90 3.45
N THR A 249 -29.04 -18.84 2.51
CA THR A 249 -28.59 -19.93 1.64
C THR A 249 -29.79 -20.69 1.02
N PRO A 250 -30.45 -20.09 0.01
CA PRO A 250 -31.66 -20.66 -0.62
C PRO A 250 -31.42 -22.07 -1.16
N ARG A 251 -32.48 -22.88 -1.16
CA ARG A 251 -32.39 -24.30 -1.57
C ARG A 251 -32.20 -24.43 -3.07
N LYS A 252 -31.29 -25.31 -3.48
CA LYS A 252 -31.02 -25.69 -4.89
C LYS A 252 -32.17 -26.34 -5.60
N SER A 253 -33.15 -26.94 -4.88
CA SER A 253 -34.28 -27.64 -5.43
C SER A 253 -35.31 -26.74 -6.17
N LEU A 254 -35.18 -25.43 -6.06
CA LEU A 254 -36.05 -24.47 -6.74
C LEU A 254 -35.58 -24.11 -8.16
N ILE A 255 -34.45 -24.67 -8.61
CA ILE A 255 -33.83 -24.29 -9.88
C ILE A 255 -34.39 -25.11 -11.04
N ASN A 256 -34.88 -24.44 -12.07
CA ASN A 256 -35.18 -25.05 -13.34
C ASN A 256 -33.98 -24.96 -14.29
N TYR A 257 -33.15 -26.01 -14.34
CA TYR A 257 -31.91 -26.04 -15.13
C TYR A 257 -31.68 -27.39 -15.81
N LYS A 258 -30.84 -27.36 -16.86
CA LYS A 258 -30.27 -28.58 -17.47
C LYS A 258 -28.83 -28.77 -16.95
N PHE A 259 -28.44 -30.00 -16.64
CA PHE A 259 -27.12 -30.36 -16.11
C PHE A 259 -25.96 -29.88 -16.99
N ASN A 260 -26.20 -29.74 -18.30
CA ASN A 260 -25.23 -29.26 -19.28
C ASN A 260 -25.23 -27.73 -19.49
N ASP A 261 -26.10 -27.02 -18.80
CA ASP A 261 -26.08 -25.55 -18.84
C ASP A 261 -24.83 -25.02 -18.09
N LYS A 262 -24.32 -23.88 -18.55
CA LYS A 262 -23.23 -23.20 -17.88
C LYS A 262 -23.76 -22.15 -16.89
N CYS A 263 -23.07 -21.99 -15.80
CA CYS A 263 -23.35 -20.98 -14.78
C CYS A 263 -22.08 -20.18 -14.44
N ALA A 264 -22.24 -19.03 -13.80
CA ALA A 264 -21.13 -18.30 -13.20
C ALA A 264 -20.54 -19.11 -12.04
N PHE A 265 -19.20 -19.11 -11.92
CA PHE A 265 -18.51 -19.75 -10.81
C PHE A 265 -17.65 -18.72 -10.06
N ILE A 266 -17.89 -18.58 -8.75
CA ILE A 266 -17.29 -17.56 -7.90
C ILE A 266 -16.49 -18.22 -6.77
N PRO A 267 -15.20 -18.46 -6.96
CA PRO A 267 -14.31 -18.81 -5.85
C PRO A 267 -14.13 -17.59 -4.91
N MET A 268 -13.64 -17.80 -3.69
CA MET A 268 -13.58 -16.78 -2.65
C MET A 268 -12.78 -15.54 -3.06
N GLU A 269 -11.72 -15.69 -3.81
CA GLU A 269 -10.86 -14.61 -4.30
C GLU A 269 -11.56 -13.67 -5.30
N LYS A 270 -12.69 -14.09 -5.89
CA LYS A 270 -13.50 -13.29 -6.82
C LYS A 270 -14.60 -12.47 -6.12
N LEU A 271 -14.85 -12.72 -4.83
CA LEU A 271 -15.74 -11.92 -4.01
C LEU A 271 -14.90 -10.85 -3.30
N LYS A 272 -15.20 -9.57 -3.56
CA LYS A 272 -14.53 -8.40 -2.98
C LYS A 272 -15.55 -7.45 -2.36
N ARG A 273 -15.07 -6.39 -1.72
CA ARG A 273 -15.94 -5.33 -1.21
C ARG A 273 -16.70 -4.67 -2.37
N ASN A 274 -18.03 -4.76 -2.31
CA ASN A 274 -18.97 -4.22 -3.32
C ASN A 274 -18.61 -4.61 -4.78
N SER A 275 -17.94 -5.74 -4.98
CA SER A 275 -17.50 -6.18 -6.31
C SER A 275 -17.51 -7.71 -6.43
N LEU A 276 -18.05 -8.19 -7.53
CA LEU A 276 -18.11 -9.60 -7.89
C LEU A 276 -17.50 -9.82 -9.28
N ILE A 277 -16.43 -10.59 -9.37
CA ILE A 277 -15.77 -10.90 -10.64
C ILE A 277 -16.37 -12.18 -11.21
N THR A 278 -17.09 -12.06 -12.34
CA THR A 278 -17.90 -13.13 -12.95
C THR A 278 -17.28 -13.71 -14.23
N ASP A 279 -15.95 -13.73 -14.31
CA ASP A 279 -15.18 -14.18 -15.48
C ASP A 279 -15.07 -15.70 -15.62
N MET A 280 -15.37 -16.47 -14.56
CA MET A 280 -15.29 -17.93 -14.54
C MET A 280 -16.65 -18.57 -14.81
N ARG A 281 -16.64 -19.62 -15.61
CA ARG A 281 -17.85 -20.39 -15.98
C ARG A 281 -17.61 -21.87 -15.79
N LYS A 282 -18.60 -22.61 -15.27
CA LYS A 282 -18.60 -24.07 -15.13
C LYS A 282 -19.92 -24.66 -15.57
N PHE A 283 -19.95 -25.97 -15.88
CA PHE A 283 -21.19 -26.67 -16.09
C PHE A 283 -21.87 -26.92 -14.74
N ILE A 284 -23.21 -26.84 -14.70
CA ILE A 284 -23.97 -27.01 -13.46
C ILE A 284 -23.69 -28.40 -12.83
N ARG A 285 -23.53 -29.46 -13.64
CA ARG A 285 -23.16 -30.78 -13.17
C ARG A 285 -21.85 -30.84 -12.35
N GLU A 286 -20.93 -29.94 -12.61
CA GLU A 286 -19.61 -29.89 -11.93
C GLU A 286 -19.68 -29.25 -10.55
N VAL A 287 -20.68 -28.37 -10.34
CA VAL A 287 -20.71 -27.49 -9.16
C VAL A 287 -21.90 -27.71 -8.25
N ILE A 288 -22.96 -28.37 -8.74
CA ILE A 288 -24.22 -28.47 -8.02
C ILE A 288 -24.11 -29.18 -6.65
N ASN A 289 -23.24 -30.17 -6.51
CA ASN A 289 -23.14 -30.96 -5.28
C ASN A 289 -22.12 -30.43 -4.27
N GLY A 290 -21.19 -29.57 -4.68
CA GLY A 290 -20.05 -29.18 -3.84
C GLY A 290 -19.97 -27.68 -3.48
N TYR A 291 -20.84 -26.85 -4.07
CA TYR A 291 -20.72 -25.38 -3.96
C TYR A 291 -22.02 -24.73 -3.53
N THR A 292 -21.93 -23.49 -3.04
CA THR A 292 -23.10 -22.70 -2.61
C THR A 292 -23.76 -22.06 -3.82
N TYR A 293 -25.07 -22.22 -3.93
CA TYR A 293 -25.90 -21.68 -5.01
C TYR A 293 -26.39 -20.25 -4.68
N PHE A 294 -26.51 -19.40 -5.70
CA PHE A 294 -27.11 -18.05 -5.63
C PHE A 294 -27.59 -17.60 -7.01
N GLU A 295 -28.44 -16.56 -7.00
CA GLU A 295 -29.02 -15.95 -8.19
C GLU A 295 -28.73 -14.45 -8.23
N ASP A 296 -29.07 -13.81 -9.36
CA ASP A 296 -29.03 -12.35 -9.46
C ASP A 296 -29.89 -11.73 -8.35
N ASN A 297 -29.36 -10.63 -7.74
CA ASN A 297 -29.89 -9.91 -6.59
C ASN A 297 -29.74 -10.63 -5.23
N ASP A 298 -29.12 -11.80 -5.16
CA ASP A 298 -28.65 -12.33 -3.87
C ASP A 298 -27.45 -11.54 -3.36
N LEU A 299 -27.36 -11.34 -2.04
CA LEU A 299 -26.20 -10.74 -1.39
C LEU A 299 -25.27 -11.86 -0.93
N LEU A 300 -24.02 -11.82 -1.42
CA LEU A 300 -22.97 -12.78 -1.10
C LEU A 300 -22.08 -12.18 -0.01
N LEU A 301 -21.92 -12.88 1.10
CA LEU A 301 -21.11 -12.47 2.25
C LEU A 301 -20.08 -13.56 2.57
N ALA A 302 -18.79 -13.24 2.52
CA ALA A 302 -17.76 -14.14 3.05
C ALA A 302 -17.98 -14.36 4.55
N LYS A 303 -17.89 -15.61 5.02
CA LYS A 303 -18.11 -15.90 6.45
C LYS A 303 -16.83 -16.21 7.22
N VAL A 304 -15.67 -16.28 6.56
CA VAL A 304 -14.40 -16.77 7.09
C VAL A 304 -13.33 -15.68 7.11
N THR A 305 -12.44 -15.70 8.13
CA THR A 305 -11.22 -14.88 8.18
C THR A 305 -10.24 -15.24 7.06
N PRO A 306 -9.47 -14.30 6.49
CA PRO A 306 -9.59 -12.83 6.67
C PRO A 306 -10.64 -12.18 5.74
N CYS A 307 -11.32 -12.97 4.89
CA CYS A 307 -12.21 -12.45 3.85
C CYS A 307 -13.40 -11.66 4.40
N PHE A 308 -13.96 -12.08 5.55
CA PHE A 308 -15.02 -11.33 6.22
C PHE A 308 -14.52 -9.99 6.75
N GLU A 309 -13.39 -9.98 7.44
CA GLU A 309 -12.77 -8.77 8.01
C GLU A 309 -12.39 -7.76 6.91
N ASN A 310 -12.03 -8.26 5.73
CA ASN A 310 -11.77 -7.44 4.54
C ASN A 310 -13.07 -6.95 3.85
N LYS A 311 -14.24 -7.14 4.50
CA LYS A 311 -15.54 -6.74 3.96
C LYS A 311 -15.84 -7.32 2.57
N ASN A 312 -15.45 -8.58 2.31
CA ASN A 312 -15.78 -9.27 1.08
C ASN A 312 -17.27 -9.61 1.06
N ILE A 313 -18.06 -8.67 0.54
CA ILE A 313 -19.51 -8.72 0.39
C ILE A 313 -19.92 -8.03 -0.89
N ALA A 314 -20.81 -8.62 -1.68
CA ALA A 314 -21.30 -8.02 -2.92
C ALA A 314 -22.70 -8.56 -3.29
N VAL A 315 -23.45 -7.75 -4.04
CA VAL A 315 -24.70 -8.21 -4.68
C VAL A 315 -24.36 -8.94 -5.96
N ALA A 316 -24.86 -10.14 -6.12
CA ALA A 316 -24.76 -10.90 -7.36
C ALA A 316 -25.59 -10.22 -8.46
N LYS A 317 -24.94 -9.90 -9.60
CA LYS A 317 -25.57 -9.22 -10.73
C LYS A 317 -24.93 -9.64 -12.05
N GLY A 318 -25.76 -9.81 -13.07
CA GLY A 318 -25.30 -10.11 -14.42
C GLY A 318 -24.70 -11.51 -14.55
N LEU A 319 -25.20 -12.44 -13.76
CA LEU A 319 -24.77 -13.83 -13.79
C LEU A 319 -25.19 -14.52 -15.09
N LEU A 320 -24.37 -15.46 -15.58
CA LEU A 320 -24.71 -16.27 -16.72
C LEU A 320 -25.96 -17.11 -16.39
N ASN A 321 -27.01 -16.97 -17.19
CA ASN A 321 -28.34 -17.56 -16.96
C ASN A 321 -28.99 -17.14 -15.63
N GLY A 322 -28.60 -15.96 -15.06
CA GLY A 322 -29.13 -15.44 -13.82
C GLY A 322 -28.72 -16.22 -12.58
N MET A 323 -27.77 -17.17 -12.68
CA MET A 323 -27.38 -18.05 -11.58
C MET A 323 -25.88 -18.23 -11.46
N GLY A 324 -25.44 -18.58 -10.23
CA GLY A 324 -24.06 -18.86 -9.93
C GLY A 324 -23.88 -19.88 -8.81
N PHE A 325 -22.67 -20.41 -8.75
CA PHE A 325 -22.19 -21.25 -7.66
C PHE A 325 -20.85 -20.71 -7.17
N GLY A 326 -20.62 -20.78 -5.87
CA GLY A 326 -19.40 -20.27 -5.26
C GLY A 326 -18.93 -21.10 -4.08
N SER A 327 -17.87 -20.60 -3.44
CA SER A 327 -17.28 -21.24 -2.27
C SER A 327 -18.31 -21.56 -1.19
N THR A 328 -18.15 -22.68 -0.50
CA THR A 328 -18.96 -23.05 0.68
C THR A 328 -18.72 -22.10 1.87
N GLU A 329 -17.68 -21.29 1.81
CA GLU A 329 -17.36 -20.25 2.81
C GLU A 329 -18.05 -18.90 2.53
N ILE A 330 -19.08 -18.90 1.67
CA ILE A 330 -19.95 -17.75 1.38
C ILE A 330 -21.32 -18.00 1.97
N TYR A 331 -21.87 -17.04 2.71
CA TYR A 331 -23.30 -16.94 2.99
C TYR A 331 -24.01 -16.27 1.82
N VAL A 332 -25.16 -16.80 1.45
CA VAL A 332 -26.07 -16.20 0.47
C VAL A 332 -27.29 -15.68 1.22
N LEU A 333 -27.50 -14.38 1.18
CA LEU A 333 -28.65 -13.71 1.75
C LEU A 333 -29.57 -13.28 0.61
N ARG A 334 -30.73 -13.94 0.47
CA ARG A 334 -31.75 -13.56 -0.50
C ARG A 334 -32.75 -12.65 0.17
N PRO A 335 -32.78 -11.33 -0.17
CA PRO A 335 -33.74 -10.41 0.41
C PRO A 335 -35.18 -10.78 0.04
N THR A 336 -36.10 -10.47 0.95
CA THR A 336 -37.55 -10.52 0.64
C THR A 336 -37.90 -9.41 -0.36
N GLU A 337 -39.09 -9.49 -0.98
CA GLU A 337 -39.54 -8.51 -1.96
C GLU A 337 -39.57 -7.05 -1.47
N ASN A 338 -39.68 -6.87 -0.15
CA ASN A 338 -39.73 -5.53 0.47
C ASN A 338 -38.34 -4.93 0.79
N VAL A 339 -37.26 -5.64 0.53
CA VAL A 339 -35.91 -5.19 0.86
C VAL A 339 -35.04 -5.15 -0.40
N ARG A 340 -34.31 -4.06 -0.57
CA ARG A 340 -33.35 -3.92 -1.66
C ARG A 340 -32.01 -4.58 -1.31
N ALA A 341 -31.49 -5.42 -2.17
CA ALA A 341 -30.19 -6.10 -1.96
C ALA A 341 -29.04 -5.08 -1.76
N TYR A 342 -29.03 -4.00 -2.54
CA TYR A 342 -28.00 -2.96 -2.40
C TYR A 342 -28.13 -2.14 -1.10
N TYR A 343 -29.34 -1.91 -0.59
CA TYR A 343 -29.51 -1.30 0.73
C TYR A 343 -28.92 -2.23 1.82
N LEU A 344 -29.24 -3.52 1.73
CA LEU A 344 -28.71 -4.51 2.66
C LEU A 344 -27.17 -4.64 2.55
N LEU A 345 -26.61 -4.52 1.35
CA LEU A 345 -25.17 -4.47 1.13
C LEU A 345 -24.53 -3.33 1.96
N TYR A 346 -25.04 -2.10 1.81
CA TYR A 346 -24.51 -0.95 2.55
C TYR A 346 -24.71 -1.09 4.05
N ARG A 347 -25.86 -1.65 4.47
CA ARG A 347 -26.14 -1.91 5.88
C ARG A 347 -25.16 -2.92 6.51
N LEU A 348 -24.69 -3.92 5.75
CA LEU A 348 -23.73 -4.93 6.19
C LEU A 348 -22.27 -4.54 5.89
N LEU A 349 -22.00 -3.45 5.18
CA LEU A 349 -20.68 -2.84 5.04
C LEU A 349 -20.33 -1.90 6.19
N GLU A 350 -21.28 -1.58 7.04
CA GLU A 350 -21.09 -0.70 8.18
C GLU A 350 -20.15 -1.33 9.23
N ASP A 351 -19.27 -0.51 9.81
CA ASP A 351 -18.23 -0.96 10.73
C ASP A 351 -18.80 -1.62 12.00
N ASN A 352 -19.92 -1.12 12.53
CA ASN A 352 -20.56 -1.71 13.71
C ASN A 352 -20.99 -3.17 13.46
N PHE A 353 -21.51 -3.49 12.26
CA PHE A 353 -21.80 -4.87 11.90
C PHE A 353 -20.53 -5.73 11.81
N ILE A 354 -19.52 -5.23 11.11
CA ILE A 354 -18.25 -5.96 10.93
C ILE A 354 -17.57 -6.22 12.28
N LEU A 355 -17.51 -5.20 13.14
CA LEU A 355 -16.91 -5.32 14.49
C LEU A 355 -17.68 -6.31 15.35
N ALA A 356 -19.00 -6.20 15.41
CA ALA A 356 -19.85 -7.10 16.19
C ALA A 356 -19.76 -8.56 15.69
N ALA A 357 -19.78 -8.75 14.37
CA ALA A 357 -19.68 -10.08 13.75
C ALA A 357 -18.29 -10.69 13.94
N THR A 358 -17.21 -9.89 13.85
CA THR A 358 -15.84 -10.33 14.12
C THR A 358 -15.67 -10.75 15.59
N GLY A 359 -16.27 -10.00 16.52
CA GLY A 359 -16.31 -10.37 17.95
C GLY A 359 -17.05 -11.67 18.24
N ALA A 360 -18.07 -12.00 17.42
CA ALA A 360 -18.85 -13.23 17.55
C ALA A 360 -18.24 -14.44 16.81
N MET A 361 -17.17 -14.27 16.05
CA MET A 361 -16.55 -15.35 15.28
C MET A 361 -16.05 -16.50 16.14
N THR A 362 -16.30 -17.72 15.68
CA THR A 362 -15.83 -18.97 16.31
C THR A 362 -14.92 -19.75 15.37
N GLY A 363 -13.97 -20.51 15.94
CA GLY A 363 -12.99 -21.31 15.18
C GLY A 363 -11.63 -21.34 15.86
N ALA A 364 -10.70 -22.12 15.29
CA ALA A 364 -9.34 -22.31 15.78
C ALA A 364 -8.30 -22.12 14.67
N GLY A 365 -7.02 -21.95 15.05
CA GLY A 365 -5.90 -21.94 14.09
C GLY A 365 -5.92 -20.79 13.08
N GLY A 366 -6.46 -19.61 13.46
CA GLY A 366 -6.53 -18.46 12.53
C GLY A 366 -7.70 -18.53 11.53
N LEU A 367 -8.43 -19.63 11.47
CA LEU A 367 -9.61 -19.79 10.61
C LEU A 367 -10.90 -19.70 11.43
N LYS A 368 -11.42 -18.50 11.58
CA LYS A 368 -12.68 -18.22 12.29
C LYS A 368 -13.81 -17.97 11.31
N ARG A 369 -15.04 -18.21 11.77
CA ARG A 369 -16.28 -18.03 10.96
C ARG A 369 -17.34 -17.26 11.75
N VAL A 370 -18.07 -16.40 11.07
CA VAL A 370 -19.27 -15.76 11.60
C VAL A 370 -20.35 -16.82 11.78
N PRO A 371 -20.93 -17.01 12.99
CA PRO A 371 -22.02 -17.94 13.22
C PRO A 371 -23.30 -17.49 12.47
N SER A 372 -24.01 -18.44 11.86
CA SER A 372 -25.30 -18.16 11.19
C SER A 372 -26.36 -17.61 12.13
N ASP A 373 -26.37 -18.07 13.37
CA ASP A 373 -27.32 -17.60 14.38
C ASP A 373 -27.05 -16.13 14.78
N PHE A 374 -25.79 -15.73 14.89
CA PHE A 374 -25.44 -14.33 15.06
C PHE A 374 -25.95 -13.49 13.90
N LEU A 375 -25.62 -13.90 12.66
CA LEU A 375 -26.00 -13.19 11.44
C LEU A 375 -27.53 -13.03 11.34
N LEU A 376 -28.27 -14.10 11.50
CA LEU A 376 -29.74 -14.09 11.38
C LEU A 376 -30.45 -13.29 12.50
N ASN A 377 -29.86 -13.22 13.69
CA ASN A 377 -30.41 -12.45 14.79
C ASN A 377 -29.87 -11.01 14.85
N TYR A 378 -28.98 -10.63 13.93
CA TYR A 378 -28.46 -9.27 13.88
C TYR A 378 -29.59 -8.25 13.62
N PRO A 379 -29.72 -7.23 14.46
CA PRO A 379 -30.80 -6.23 14.33
C PRO A 379 -30.49 -5.22 13.23
N VAL A 380 -31.51 -4.82 12.50
CA VAL A 380 -31.41 -3.84 11.42
C VAL A 380 -32.62 -2.93 11.43
N ALA A 381 -32.43 -1.67 11.01
CA ALA A 381 -33.52 -0.74 10.74
C ALA A 381 -33.72 -0.66 9.22
N ILE A 382 -34.97 -0.74 8.82
CA ILE A 382 -35.36 -0.88 7.41
C ILE A 382 -36.32 0.27 7.05
N PRO A 383 -35.92 1.16 6.11
CA PRO A 383 -36.81 2.20 5.57
C PRO A 383 -37.84 1.63 4.61
N PRO A 384 -38.87 2.45 4.21
CA PRO A 384 -39.69 2.14 3.07
C PRO A 384 -38.89 1.91 1.79
N LYS A 385 -39.42 1.11 0.86
CA LYS A 385 -38.70 0.68 -0.34
C LYS A 385 -38.23 1.83 -1.23
N SER A 386 -39.04 2.92 -1.36
CA SER A 386 -38.65 4.14 -2.08
C SER A 386 -37.44 4.83 -1.45
N GLU A 387 -37.42 4.93 -0.13
CA GLU A 387 -36.30 5.54 0.61
C GLU A 387 -35.03 4.68 0.55
N MET A 388 -35.17 3.33 0.52
CA MET A 388 -34.01 2.45 0.23
C MET A 388 -33.39 2.77 -1.13
N ASP A 389 -34.23 2.98 -2.16
CA ASP A 389 -33.75 3.31 -3.50
C ASP A 389 -33.02 4.67 -3.52
N GLU A 390 -33.57 5.68 -2.80
CA GLU A 390 -32.93 7.00 -2.65
C GLU A 390 -31.58 6.89 -1.93
N ILE A 391 -31.51 6.16 -0.80
CA ILE A 391 -30.27 5.92 -0.05
C ILE A 391 -29.24 5.21 -0.91
N VAL A 392 -29.64 4.16 -1.64
CA VAL A 392 -28.73 3.40 -2.52
C VAL A 392 -28.18 4.29 -3.63
N ASN A 393 -29.03 5.08 -4.28
CA ASN A 393 -28.59 6.00 -5.34
C ASN A 393 -27.59 7.03 -4.79
N TYR A 394 -27.92 7.66 -3.66
CA TYR A 394 -27.01 8.59 -2.98
C TYR A 394 -25.67 7.95 -2.66
N LEU A 395 -25.67 6.76 -2.03
CA LEU A 395 -24.44 6.06 -1.67
C LEU A 395 -23.62 5.63 -2.88
N ASN A 396 -24.25 5.17 -3.96
CA ASN A 396 -23.55 4.84 -5.20
C ASN A 396 -22.86 6.07 -5.80
N GLU A 397 -23.50 7.25 -5.78
CA GLU A 397 -22.88 8.49 -6.23
C GLU A 397 -21.70 8.89 -5.33
N GLN A 398 -21.86 8.79 -4.01
CA GLN A 398 -20.76 9.11 -3.08
C GLN A 398 -19.57 8.13 -3.25
N GLU A 399 -19.85 6.82 -3.33
CA GLU A 399 -18.82 5.80 -3.57
C GLU A 399 -18.03 6.11 -4.85
N ALA A 400 -18.71 6.40 -5.96
CA ALA A 400 -18.06 6.76 -7.22
C ALA A 400 -17.17 8.01 -7.09
N ARG A 401 -17.62 9.04 -6.35
CA ARG A 401 -16.80 10.24 -6.08
C ARG A 401 -15.56 9.91 -5.25
N TYR A 402 -15.70 9.13 -4.19
CA TYR A 402 -14.58 8.72 -3.36
C TYR A 402 -13.58 7.87 -4.14
N ASP A 403 -14.04 6.94 -4.99
CA ASP A 403 -13.17 6.12 -5.83
C ASP A 403 -12.33 6.97 -6.80
N VAL A 404 -12.93 8.00 -7.41
CA VAL A 404 -12.21 8.93 -8.29
C VAL A 404 -11.14 9.71 -7.52
N ILE A 405 -11.45 10.22 -6.33
CA ILE A 405 -10.49 10.98 -5.51
C ILE A 405 -9.36 10.06 -5.04
N GLU A 406 -9.66 8.86 -4.56
CA GLU A 406 -8.65 7.88 -4.08
C GLU A 406 -7.71 7.45 -5.22
N ASN A 407 -8.25 7.18 -6.41
CA ASN A 407 -7.45 6.84 -7.58
C ASN A 407 -6.54 8.00 -8.01
N ASN A 408 -7.05 9.23 -8.06
CA ASN A 408 -6.26 10.41 -8.40
C ASN A 408 -5.16 10.68 -7.35
N THR A 409 -5.47 10.50 -6.07
CA THR A 409 -4.50 10.66 -4.97
C THR A 409 -3.41 9.60 -5.06
N SER A 410 -3.76 8.34 -5.34
CA SER A 410 -2.81 7.25 -5.54
C SER A 410 -1.90 7.50 -6.75
N LEU A 411 -2.45 8.00 -7.84
CA LEU A 411 -1.68 8.40 -9.02
C LEU A 411 -0.72 9.57 -8.69
N ALA A 412 -1.19 10.56 -7.93
CA ALA A 412 -0.35 11.69 -7.50
C ALA A 412 0.84 11.22 -6.65
N ILE A 413 0.64 10.27 -5.73
CA ILE A 413 1.73 9.66 -4.94
C ILE A 413 2.75 8.98 -5.87
N HIS A 414 2.28 8.19 -6.82
CA HIS A 414 3.16 7.51 -7.79
C HIS A 414 4.00 8.52 -8.59
N LEU A 415 3.38 9.57 -9.14
CA LEU A 415 4.07 10.61 -9.89
C LEU A 415 5.08 11.41 -9.04
N LEU A 416 4.76 11.64 -7.77
CA LEU A 416 5.69 12.27 -6.82
C LEU A 416 6.91 11.38 -6.56
N GLN A 417 6.74 10.08 -6.40
CA GLN A 417 7.83 9.10 -6.23
C GLN A 417 8.73 9.03 -7.48
N GLU A 418 8.14 9.00 -8.67
CA GLU A 418 8.88 9.06 -9.92
C GLU A 418 9.67 10.36 -10.05
N ARG A 419 9.03 11.50 -9.76
CA ARG A 419 9.69 12.82 -9.77
C ARG A 419 10.86 12.86 -8.80
N ARG A 420 10.69 12.33 -7.58
CA ARG A 420 11.76 12.23 -6.57
C ARG A 420 12.97 11.47 -7.09
N THR A 421 12.73 10.30 -7.69
CA THR A 421 13.78 9.45 -8.27
C THR A 421 14.49 10.14 -9.44
N ALA A 422 13.73 10.73 -10.35
CA ALA A 422 14.26 11.46 -11.49
C ALA A 422 15.10 12.68 -11.09
N LEU A 423 14.65 13.42 -10.06
CA LEU A 423 15.36 14.59 -9.54
C LEU A 423 16.70 14.19 -8.92
N ILE A 424 16.72 13.16 -8.08
CA ILE A 424 17.97 12.63 -7.50
C ILE A 424 18.94 12.24 -8.62
N SER A 425 18.48 11.42 -9.58
CA SER A 425 19.32 10.99 -10.69
C SER A 425 19.84 12.18 -11.50
N ALA A 426 19.01 13.14 -11.85
CA ALA A 426 19.41 14.32 -12.63
C ALA A 426 20.46 15.18 -11.93
N ALA A 427 20.33 15.39 -10.61
CA ALA A 427 21.27 16.18 -9.84
C ALA A 427 22.63 15.48 -9.70
N VAL A 428 22.65 14.19 -9.33
CA VAL A 428 23.92 13.45 -9.11
C VAL A 428 24.63 13.03 -10.39
N THR A 429 23.95 13.10 -11.55
CA THR A 429 24.57 12.83 -12.86
C THR A 429 24.89 14.11 -13.64
N GLY A 430 24.73 15.29 -13.03
CA GLY A 430 25.11 16.57 -13.61
C GLY A 430 24.16 17.07 -14.71
N LYS A 431 22.91 16.62 -14.75
CA LYS A 431 21.90 17.14 -15.68
C LYS A 431 21.32 18.49 -15.25
N ILE A 432 21.59 18.89 -14.01
CA ILE A 432 21.14 20.15 -13.40
C ILE A 432 22.35 20.89 -12.85
N ASP A 433 22.57 22.16 -13.26
CA ASP A 433 23.61 23.03 -12.72
C ASP A 433 23.16 23.64 -11.39
N LEU A 434 23.74 23.18 -10.31
CA LEU A 434 23.40 23.58 -8.93
C LEU A 434 24.48 24.46 -8.28
N ARG A 435 25.51 24.89 -9.02
CA ARG A 435 26.62 25.68 -8.47
C ARG A 435 26.16 26.98 -7.81
N ASN A 436 25.14 27.61 -8.36
CA ASN A 436 24.57 28.87 -7.87
C ASN A 436 23.27 28.67 -7.09
N TRP A 437 22.88 27.43 -6.80
CA TRP A 437 21.65 27.18 -6.08
C TRP A 437 21.74 27.62 -4.62
N THR A 438 20.69 28.29 -4.15
CA THR A 438 20.49 28.66 -2.74
C THR A 438 19.08 28.25 -2.34
N ALA A 439 18.90 27.77 -1.11
CA ALA A 439 17.57 27.46 -0.60
C ALA A 439 16.71 28.74 -0.62
N PRO A 440 15.47 28.66 -1.14
CA PRO A 440 14.54 29.81 -1.04
C PRO A 440 14.34 30.18 0.42
N ILE A 441 14.35 31.47 0.69
CA ILE A 441 14.01 32.00 2.02
C ILE A 441 12.54 31.60 2.28
N PRO A 442 12.20 30.96 3.43
CA PRO A 442 10.80 30.65 3.75
C PRO A 442 10.01 31.99 3.69
N GLU A 443 8.98 32.04 2.85
CA GLU A 443 7.98 33.10 2.95
C GLU A 443 7.37 33.01 4.35
N ALA A 444 7.40 34.13 5.08
CA ALA A 444 6.74 34.23 6.37
C ALA A 444 5.27 33.85 6.16
N GLU A 445 4.79 32.81 6.86
CA GLU A 445 3.38 32.44 6.86
C GLU A 445 2.57 33.69 7.20
N THR A 446 1.86 34.24 6.22
CA THR A 446 0.84 35.23 6.48
C THR A 446 -0.22 34.56 7.37
N PRO A 447 -0.51 35.11 8.55
CA PRO A 447 -1.56 34.55 9.40
C PRO A 447 -2.86 34.51 8.58
N THR A 448 -3.39 33.30 8.38
CA THR A 448 -4.74 33.14 7.84
C THR A 448 -5.69 33.80 8.85
N GLU A 449 -6.25 34.97 8.53
CA GLU A 449 -7.34 35.54 9.29
C GLU A 449 -8.45 34.48 9.39
N ALA A 450 -8.65 33.98 10.60
CA ALA A 450 -9.83 33.20 10.94
C ALA A 450 -11.04 34.11 10.74
N SER A 451 -11.71 33.98 9.61
CA SER A 451 -13.05 34.56 9.42
C SER A 451 -14.01 33.88 10.40
N ALA A 452 -14.55 34.72 11.27
CA ALA A 452 -15.56 34.41 12.27
C ALA A 452 -16.87 33.87 11.67
#